data_49b60246e070a77beaa4aecb13e0ee7c
#
_entry.id   49b60246e070a77beaa4aecb13e0ee7c
#
_cell.length_a   1.000
_cell.length_b   1.000
_cell.length_c   1.000
_cell.angle_alpha   90.00
_cell.angle_beta   90.00
_cell.angle_gamma   90.00
#
_symmetry.space_group_name_H-M   'P 1'
#
loop_
_entity.id
_entity.type
_entity.pdbx_description
1 polymer ?
#
loop_
_entity_poly.entity_id
_entity_poly.type
_entity_poly.pdbx_seq_one_letter_code
_entity_poly.pdbx_strand_id
1 'polypeptide(L)'
;MAVVVDDKPYPMHQDPSSSSLLFSASAPHPGKGYHYAKVDSTGSILESEPFVRKPFDGDATPNEHYNRTWNTWKIAQLPQALDPLPAINRVDSKLHIDGEIPTIHITGDEQAIQNMHKNDEEDIKVSINMTHISLHDVQTFSGVEFEISGHSSRQAPKLAYNLKLPKKTYLYGYRRLKLRSLGTDPSYIREDLGYKMLHAAGVPTTDTSYVRVYLNNQPLGLFGFIEKFKNPWLRNEFNDGNKGYQQGTLYQSKSKAGGPLGLFSGNLSDLSYYGDQEQPYLSQYKIAEDPSSKEKPNFSALIQLTKFLDKASSTTNKEAWEAHFDMESVMRGMALEFLMGFGDSYLAAFNNYYIYQTAPDSSKFMFLLYDIDHCMGSTPFVKMSQIETGDWHKFTNEVTKRPLMKFTQVPEYAHRFDQLIQELNDKLVNLDVVGQRIDDTVAMLQEDVAWDKSCPRVSKANFSSDSDILAMKDKLDQVKSENLDLDTLYKYNQRMRDGDIGFIQAVNGPTHYESSLVGLKEFIKIKHQNVVDHYSSKQ
;
A
#
# COMPACT_ATOMS: atom_id res chain seq x y z
N MET A 1 -14.60 -31.32 10.44
CA MET A 1 -14.90 -31.13 8.99
C MET A 1 -15.03 -32.49 8.31
N ALA A 2 -15.79 -32.56 7.24
CA ALA A 2 -15.83 -33.69 6.30
C ALA A 2 -15.86 -33.18 4.86
N VAL A 3 -15.34 -33.96 3.92
CA VAL A 3 -15.63 -33.83 2.50
C VAL A 3 -16.73 -34.84 2.14
N VAL A 4 -17.78 -34.39 1.48
CA VAL A 4 -18.89 -35.22 1.02
C VAL A 4 -18.71 -35.44 -0.47
N VAL A 5 -18.49 -36.73 -0.86
CA VAL A 5 -18.31 -37.13 -2.26
C VAL A 5 -19.43 -38.11 -2.63
N ASP A 6 -20.17 -37.76 -3.69
CA ASP A 6 -21.30 -38.58 -4.15
C ASP A 6 -22.26 -38.97 -3.00
N ASP A 7 -22.65 -37.97 -2.17
CA ASP A 7 -23.53 -38.08 -0.99
C ASP A 7 -22.97 -38.88 0.20
N LYS A 8 -21.69 -39.23 0.17
CA LYS A 8 -21.03 -39.95 1.27
C LYS A 8 -20.00 -39.08 1.96
N PRO A 9 -20.11 -38.84 3.29
CA PRO A 9 -19.12 -38.07 4.04
C PRO A 9 -17.84 -38.86 4.34
N TYR A 10 -16.71 -38.17 4.20
CA TYR A 10 -15.36 -38.68 4.58
C TYR A 10 -14.79 -37.68 5.59
N PRO A 11 -14.45 -38.10 6.81
CA PRO A 11 -13.90 -37.25 7.84
C PRO A 11 -12.58 -36.61 7.39
N MET A 12 -12.44 -35.31 7.65
CA MET A 12 -11.20 -34.56 7.42
C MET A 12 -10.44 -34.38 8.75
N HIS A 13 -9.13 -34.44 8.67
CA HIS A 13 -8.23 -34.24 9.80
C HIS A 13 -7.50 -32.91 9.67
N GLN A 14 -7.29 -32.24 10.80
CA GLN A 14 -6.41 -31.07 10.86
C GLN A 14 -4.97 -31.49 10.67
N ASP A 15 -4.18 -30.63 10.02
CA ASP A 15 -2.73 -30.75 10.02
C ASP A 15 -2.10 -29.81 11.07
N PRO A 16 -1.94 -30.25 12.32
CA PRO A 16 -1.40 -29.42 13.39
C PRO A 16 0.07 -29.04 13.20
N SER A 17 0.78 -29.73 12.29
CA SER A 17 2.17 -29.39 11.97
C SER A 17 2.31 -28.14 11.12
N SER A 18 1.28 -27.78 10.35
CA SER A 18 1.24 -26.58 9.50
C SER A 18 0.25 -25.54 10.00
N SER A 19 -1.03 -25.89 10.14
CA SER A 19 -2.07 -24.97 10.58
C SER A 19 -3.32 -25.72 11.06
N SER A 20 -3.86 -25.33 12.22
CA SER A 20 -5.17 -25.83 12.69
C SER A 20 -6.35 -25.38 11.81
N LEU A 21 -6.13 -24.48 10.86
CA LEU A 21 -7.14 -24.05 9.90
C LEU A 21 -7.16 -24.94 8.64
N LEU A 22 -6.14 -25.78 8.44
CA LEU A 22 -6.02 -26.65 7.27
C LEU A 22 -6.56 -28.03 7.60
N PHE A 23 -7.47 -28.52 6.76
CA PHE A 23 -8.08 -29.84 6.88
C PHE A 23 -7.83 -30.65 5.61
N SER A 24 -7.51 -31.93 5.75
CA SER A 24 -7.31 -32.84 4.63
C SER A 24 -8.01 -34.17 4.86
N ALA A 25 -8.37 -34.87 3.78
CA ALA A 25 -8.90 -36.21 3.79
C ALA A 25 -8.51 -36.94 2.51
N SER A 26 -8.54 -38.28 2.57
CA SER A 26 -8.56 -39.13 1.39
C SER A 26 -9.97 -39.63 1.15
N ALA A 27 -10.48 -39.41 -0.06
CA ALA A 27 -11.81 -39.81 -0.50
C ALA A 27 -11.74 -40.34 -1.93
N PRO A 28 -12.72 -41.11 -2.40
CA PRO A 28 -12.82 -41.51 -3.81
C PRO A 28 -12.88 -40.28 -4.71
N HIS A 29 -12.40 -40.41 -5.95
CA HIS A 29 -12.54 -39.34 -6.95
C HIS A 29 -14.03 -39.05 -7.20
N PRO A 30 -14.45 -37.78 -7.16
CA PRO A 30 -15.86 -37.40 -7.30
C PRO A 30 -16.38 -37.66 -8.73
N GLY A 31 -17.43 -38.49 -8.83
CA GLY A 31 -18.07 -38.73 -10.12
C GLY A 31 -19.03 -37.60 -10.54
N LYS A 32 -19.78 -37.06 -9.56
CA LYS A 32 -20.76 -35.98 -9.78
C LYS A 32 -20.31 -34.63 -9.20
N GLY A 33 -19.44 -34.69 -8.19
CA GLY A 33 -18.93 -33.53 -7.48
C GLY A 33 -18.76 -33.80 -5.99
N TYR A 34 -18.34 -32.77 -5.26
CA TYR A 34 -18.11 -32.84 -3.81
C TYR A 34 -18.45 -31.50 -3.16
N HIS A 35 -18.61 -31.52 -1.84
CA HIS A 35 -18.71 -30.31 -1.03
C HIS A 35 -18.14 -30.55 0.36
N TYR A 36 -17.86 -29.49 1.08
CA TYR A 36 -17.39 -29.59 2.47
C TYR A 36 -18.53 -29.41 3.46
N ALA A 37 -18.39 -30.07 4.62
CA ALA A 37 -19.39 -30.00 5.68
C ALA A 37 -18.72 -29.89 7.06
N LYS A 38 -19.37 -29.15 7.96
CA LYS A 38 -19.08 -29.20 9.39
C LYS A 38 -19.79 -30.39 9.99
N VAL A 39 -19.07 -31.16 10.80
CA VAL A 39 -19.62 -32.36 11.46
C VAL A 39 -19.41 -32.26 12.97
N ASP A 40 -20.29 -32.92 13.73
CA ASP A 40 -20.11 -33.10 15.17
C ASP A 40 -19.07 -34.19 15.49
N SER A 41 -18.90 -34.49 16.76
CA SER A 41 -17.97 -35.55 17.23
C SER A 41 -18.36 -36.96 16.84
N THR A 42 -19.61 -37.19 16.41
CA THR A 42 -20.11 -38.48 15.92
C THR A 42 -20.00 -38.60 14.40
N GLY A 43 -19.61 -37.56 13.70
CA GLY A 43 -19.54 -37.51 12.24
C GLY A 43 -20.85 -37.08 11.57
N SER A 44 -21.89 -36.72 12.35
CA SER A 44 -23.16 -36.23 11.81
C SER A 44 -23.00 -34.82 11.26
N ILE A 45 -23.55 -34.57 10.07
CA ILE A 45 -23.45 -33.27 9.40
C ILE A 45 -24.29 -32.24 10.16
N LEU A 46 -23.65 -31.15 10.58
CA LEU A 46 -24.27 -29.99 11.21
C LEU A 46 -24.61 -28.90 10.18
N GLU A 47 -23.72 -28.69 9.22
CA GLU A 47 -23.84 -27.65 8.20
C GLU A 47 -23.04 -28.08 6.96
N SER A 48 -23.59 -27.89 5.78
CA SER A 48 -22.91 -28.15 4.51
C SER A 48 -22.77 -26.87 3.69
N GLU A 49 -21.78 -26.82 2.82
CA GLU A 49 -21.75 -25.81 1.77
C GLU A 49 -23.06 -25.83 0.98
N PRO A 50 -23.66 -24.68 0.63
CA PRO A 50 -24.92 -24.62 -0.11
C PRO A 50 -24.76 -24.90 -1.61
N PHE A 51 -23.57 -25.34 -2.05
CA PHE A 51 -23.24 -25.64 -3.44
C PHE A 51 -22.38 -26.92 -3.52
N VAL A 52 -22.34 -27.47 -4.72
CA VAL A 52 -21.50 -28.64 -5.05
C VAL A 52 -20.35 -28.19 -5.93
N ARG A 53 -19.14 -28.53 -5.54
CA ARG A 53 -17.91 -28.30 -6.32
C ARG A 53 -17.83 -29.33 -7.46
N LYS A 54 -17.35 -28.88 -8.62
CA LYS A 54 -17.22 -29.75 -9.80
C LYS A 54 -16.13 -30.81 -9.57
N PRO A 55 -16.26 -31.97 -10.21
CA PRO A 55 -15.16 -32.91 -10.33
C PRO A 55 -13.91 -32.22 -10.89
N PHE A 56 -12.73 -32.66 -10.53
CA PHE A 56 -11.44 -32.13 -10.98
C PHE A 56 -10.55 -33.25 -11.51
N ASP A 57 -9.64 -32.89 -12.41
CA ASP A 57 -8.64 -33.81 -12.92
C ASP A 57 -7.37 -33.69 -12.04
N GLY A 58 -6.97 -34.77 -11.40
CA GLY A 58 -5.80 -34.82 -10.54
C GLY A 58 -6.01 -35.61 -9.24
N ASP A 59 -4.93 -35.80 -8.50
CA ASP A 59 -4.92 -36.62 -7.28
C ASP A 59 -5.30 -35.85 -6.01
N ALA A 60 -5.36 -34.51 -6.09
CA ALA A 60 -5.69 -33.65 -4.96
C ALA A 60 -6.39 -32.35 -5.41
N THR A 61 -7.30 -31.84 -4.56
CA THR A 61 -7.85 -30.50 -4.70
C THR A 61 -6.79 -29.45 -4.36
N PRO A 62 -6.92 -28.21 -4.85
CA PRO A 62 -6.20 -27.08 -4.27
C PRO A 62 -6.66 -26.83 -2.82
N ASN A 63 -5.99 -25.90 -2.11
CA ASN A 63 -6.38 -25.47 -0.77
C ASN A 63 -7.62 -24.56 -0.87
N GLU A 64 -8.79 -25.16 -0.86
CA GLU A 64 -10.06 -24.46 -1.05
C GLU A 64 -10.57 -23.84 0.25
N HIS A 65 -11.16 -22.66 0.15
CA HIS A 65 -11.76 -22.01 1.30
C HIS A 65 -13.20 -22.51 1.49
N TYR A 66 -13.53 -22.98 2.70
CA TYR A 66 -14.91 -23.39 3.05
C TYR A 66 -15.92 -22.27 2.76
N ASN A 67 -17.03 -22.64 2.15
CA ASN A 67 -18.14 -21.75 1.80
C ASN A 67 -17.81 -20.64 0.78
N ARG A 68 -16.70 -20.73 0.05
CA ARG A 68 -16.37 -19.86 -1.07
C ARG A 68 -16.57 -20.63 -2.37
N THR A 69 -17.38 -20.08 -3.28
CA THR A 69 -17.79 -20.74 -4.55
C THR A 69 -16.70 -20.72 -5.62
N TRP A 70 -15.62 -20.01 -5.38
CA TRP A 70 -14.51 -19.80 -6.32
C TRP A 70 -13.14 -19.99 -5.64
N ASN A 71 -12.15 -20.39 -6.39
CA ASN A 71 -10.76 -20.53 -5.94
C ASN A 71 -9.90 -19.36 -6.46
N THR A 72 -10.11 -18.97 -7.70
CA THR A 72 -9.45 -17.83 -8.36
C THR A 72 -10.50 -16.98 -9.03
N TRP A 73 -10.44 -15.66 -8.84
CA TRP A 73 -11.29 -14.69 -9.51
C TRP A 73 -10.57 -14.11 -10.72
N LYS A 74 -11.26 -13.98 -11.85
CA LYS A 74 -10.67 -13.35 -13.02
C LYS A 74 -10.67 -11.83 -12.83
N ILE A 75 -9.48 -11.24 -12.71
CA ILE A 75 -9.26 -9.79 -12.58
C ILE A 75 -8.68 -9.26 -13.89
N ALA A 76 -9.30 -8.21 -14.44
CA ALA A 76 -8.76 -7.52 -15.60
C ALA A 76 -7.39 -6.89 -15.28
N GLN A 77 -6.40 -7.17 -16.13
CA GLN A 77 -5.06 -6.60 -16.00
C GLN A 77 -5.02 -5.19 -16.57
N LEU A 78 -4.28 -4.29 -15.92
CA LEU A 78 -4.00 -2.97 -16.51
C LEU A 78 -3.01 -3.13 -17.66
N PRO A 79 -3.22 -2.43 -18.78
CA PRO A 79 -2.23 -2.42 -19.85
C PRO A 79 -0.95 -1.75 -19.39
N GLN A 80 0.20 -2.17 -19.90
CA GLN A 80 1.46 -1.46 -19.70
C GLN A 80 1.37 -0.09 -20.38
N ALA A 81 1.33 0.98 -19.58
CA ALA A 81 1.17 2.35 -20.08
C ALA A 81 2.49 2.93 -20.62
N LEU A 82 3.59 2.65 -19.91
CA LEU A 82 4.95 3.05 -20.29
C LEU A 82 5.89 1.86 -20.08
N ASP A 83 6.91 1.74 -20.91
CA ASP A 83 7.95 0.74 -20.71
C ASP A 83 8.57 0.88 -19.31
N PRO A 84 8.87 -0.23 -18.63
CA PRO A 84 9.57 -0.20 -17.35
C PRO A 84 10.89 0.59 -17.47
N LEU A 85 11.24 1.33 -16.40
CA LEU A 85 12.53 1.99 -16.35
C LEU A 85 13.66 0.96 -16.55
N PRO A 86 14.73 1.28 -17.28
CA PRO A 86 15.81 0.34 -17.60
C PRO A 86 16.50 -0.29 -16.39
N ALA A 87 16.42 0.36 -15.23
CA ALA A 87 16.96 -0.16 -13.98
C ALA A 87 16.13 -1.29 -13.38
N ILE A 88 14.87 -1.45 -13.76
CA ILE A 88 13.98 -2.48 -13.22
C ILE A 88 14.33 -3.84 -13.83
N ASN A 89 14.68 -4.77 -12.96
CA ASN A 89 14.89 -6.18 -13.27
C ASN A 89 14.33 -7.00 -12.11
N ARG A 90 12.99 -7.03 -12.05
CA ARG A 90 12.24 -7.58 -10.92
C ARG A 90 12.25 -9.09 -10.92
N VAL A 91 12.46 -9.67 -9.72
CA VAL A 91 12.33 -11.11 -9.50
C VAL A 91 10.92 -11.59 -9.81
N ASP A 92 10.79 -12.74 -10.49
CA ASP A 92 9.51 -13.43 -10.58
C ASP A 92 9.13 -14.00 -9.21
N SER A 93 7.94 -13.65 -8.71
CA SER A 93 7.48 -14.01 -7.38
C SER A 93 6.01 -14.42 -7.38
N LYS A 94 5.71 -15.49 -6.64
CA LYS A 94 4.34 -15.94 -6.38
C LYS A 94 3.71 -15.29 -5.13
N LEU A 95 4.30 -14.21 -4.59
CA LEU A 95 3.78 -13.57 -3.39
C LEU A 95 2.42 -12.92 -3.63
N HIS A 96 2.23 -12.32 -4.81
CA HIS A 96 1.03 -11.60 -5.18
C HIS A 96 0.45 -12.20 -6.47
N ILE A 97 -0.62 -13.00 -6.32
CA ILE A 97 -1.35 -13.58 -7.44
C ILE A 97 -2.71 -12.90 -7.52
N ASP A 98 -2.95 -12.15 -8.60
CA ASP A 98 -4.24 -11.51 -8.83
C ASP A 98 -5.37 -12.55 -8.85
N GLY A 99 -6.45 -12.23 -8.17
CA GLY A 99 -7.63 -13.11 -8.11
C GLY A 99 -7.59 -14.16 -7.01
N GLU A 100 -6.51 -14.27 -6.24
CA GLU A 100 -6.43 -15.14 -5.07
C GLU A 100 -6.50 -14.34 -3.77
N ILE A 101 -7.11 -14.93 -2.73
CA ILE A 101 -7.12 -14.41 -1.36
C ILE A 101 -6.59 -15.51 -0.43
N PRO A 102 -5.27 -15.63 -0.25
CA PRO A 102 -4.65 -16.57 0.66
C PRO A 102 -5.04 -16.32 2.11
N THR A 103 -4.76 -17.31 2.97
CA THR A 103 -4.91 -17.18 4.41
C THR A 103 -3.53 -17.10 5.08
N ILE A 104 -3.37 -16.14 5.99
CA ILE A 104 -2.25 -16.07 6.91
C ILE A 104 -2.75 -16.46 8.30
N HIS A 105 -2.23 -17.55 8.83
CA HIS A 105 -2.49 -18.01 10.18
C HIS A 105 -1.30 -17.68 11.07
N ILE A 106 -1.53 -16.84 12.07
CA ILE A 106 -0.53 -16.42 13.06
C ILE A 106 -0.85 -17.11 14.38
N THR A 107 0.15 -17.77 14.99
CA THR A 107 0.02 -18.37 16.32
C THR A 107 1.16 -17.90 17.21
N GLY A 108 0.86 -17.56 18.44
CA GLY A 108 1.84 -17.05 19.40
C GLY A 108 1.30 -17.00 20.83
N ASP A 109 2.17 -16.56 21.74
CA ASP A 109 1.80 -16.41 23.15
C ASP A 109 0.68 -15.36 23.29
N GLU A 110 -0.44 -15.80 23.83
CA GLU A 110 -1.65 -14.98 23.94
C GLU A 110 -1.43 -13.74 24.83
N GLN A 111 -0.68 -13.87 25.94
CA GLN A 111 -0.42 -12.76 26.84
C GLN A 111 0.49 -11.71 26.20
N ALA A 112 1.52 -12.15 25.46
CA ALA A 112 2.41 -11.25 24.74
C ALA A 112 1.66 -10.47 23.64
N ILE A 113 0.77 -11.15 22.90
CA ILE A 113 -0.07 -10.54 21.87
C ILE A 113 -1.05 -9.53 22.47
N GLN A 114 -1.74 -9.91 23.55
CA GLN A 114 -2.66 -9.00 24.25
C GLN A 114 -1.93 -7.79 24.84
N ASN A 115 -0.71 -7.97 25.37
CA ASN A 115 0.11 -6.86 25.85
C ASN A 115 0.49 -5.91 24.71
N MET A 116 0.85 -6.42 23.55
CA MET A 116 1.13 -5.61 22.35
C MET A 116 -0.11 -4.81 21.90
N HIS A 117 -1.28 -5.42 21.87
CA HIS A 117 -2.53 -4.74 21.49
C HIS A 117 -2.99 -3.70 22.53
N LYS A 118 -2.76 -3.96 23.82
CA LYS A 118 -3.12 -3.03 24.90
C LYS A 118 -2.23 -1.78 24.92
N ASN A 119 -0.98 -1.91 24.50
CA ASN A 119 0.02 -0.84 24.45
C ASN A 119 0.35 -0.52 22.97
N ASP A 120 -0.67 -0.26 22.18
CA ASP A 120 -0.59 -0.13 20.71
C ASP A 120 0.21 1.10 20.24
N GLU A 121 0.49 2.06 21.11
CA GLU A 121 1.40 3.19 20.85
C GLU A 121 2.89 2.79 20.95
N GLU A 122 3.21 1.66 21.57
CA GLU A 122 4.59 1.19 21.77
C GLU A 122 5.02 0.23 20.65
N ASP A 123 6.33 0.21 20.34
CA ASP A 123 6.93 -0.69 19.35
C ASP A 123 7.25 -2.07 19.97
N ILE A 124 6.22 -2.76 20.49
CA ILE A 124 6.35 -4.09 21.10
C ILE A 124 6.45 -5.15 20.00
N LYS A 125 7.47 -6.02 20.13
CA LYS A 125 7.73 -7.12 19.22
C LYS A 125 7.40 -8.45 19.88
N VAL A 126 6.61 -9.26 19.18
CA VAL A 126 6.24 -10.60 19.62
C VAL A 126 6.83 -11.63 18.64
N SER A 127 7.40 -12.70 19.16
CA SER A 127 7.84 -13.83 18.34
C SER A 127 6.69 -14.80 18.13
N ILE A 128 6.34 -15.05 16.87
CA ILE A 128 5.17 -15.86 16.49
C ILE A 128 5.55 -16.94 15.47
N ASN A 129 4.65 -17.90 15.27
CA ASN A 129 4.65 -18.77 14.09
C ASN A 129 3.65 -18.20 13.07
N MET A 130 3.99 -18.29 11.80
CA MET A 130 3.14 -17.84 10.69
C MET A 130 3.05 -18.95 9.66
N THR A 131 1.84 -19.30 9.26
CA THR A 131 1.58 -20.16 8.10
C THR A 131 0.87 -19.36 7.03
N HIS A 132 1.45 -19.34 5.83
CA HIS A 132 0.83 -18.80 4.62
C HIS A 132 0.22 -19.96 3.83
N ILE A 133 -1.09 -19.91 3.61
CA ILE A 133 -1.86 -20.92 2.88
C ILE A 133 -2.39 -20.25 1.61
N SER A 134 -1.73 -20.50 0.48
CA SER A 134 -2.21 -20.12 -0.85
C SER A 134 -2.97 -21.28 -1.49
N LEU A 135 -3.53 -21.05 -2.66
CA LEU A 135 -4.31 -22.07 -3.38
C LEU A 135 -3.53 -23.37 -3.62
N HIS A 136 -2.23 -23.29 -3.89
CA HIS A 136 -1.39 -24.43 -4.26
C HIS A 136 -0.17 -24.68 -3.36
N ASP A 137 0.00 -23.90 -2.29
CA ASP A 137 1.19 -24.01 -1.44
C ASP A 137 0.87 -23.67 0.03
N VAL A 138 1.60 -24.30 0.93
CA VAL A 138 1.53 -24.05 2.38
C VAL A 138 2.95 -23.87 2.91
N GLN A 139 3.27 -22.69 3.41
CA GLN A 139 4.59 -22.39 3.97
C GLN A 139 4.48 -21.94 5.42
N THR A 140 5.19 -22.61 6.31
CA THR A 140 5.21 -22.34 7.75
C THR A 140 6.56 -21.77 8.19
N PHE A 141 6.52 -20.75 9.02
CA PHE A 141 7.69 -20.05 9.54
C PHE A 141 7.58 -19.90 11.06
N SER A 142 8.63 -20.31 11.76
CA SER A 142 8.74 -20.11 13.21
C SER A 142 9.67 -18.95 13.54
N GLY A 143 9.41 -18.27 14.65
CA GLY A 143 10.24 -17.15 15.11
C GLY A 143 10.12 -15.90 14.23
N VAL A 144 8.95 -15.67 13.64
CA VAL A 144 8.63 -14.43 12.92
C VAL A 144 8.46 -13.29 13.90
N GLU A 145 9.15 -12.18 13.71
CA GLU A 145 8.94 -10.95 14.47
C GLU A 145 7.66 -10.28 13.99
N PHE A 146 6.72 -10.11 14.90
CA PHE A 146 5.40 -9.52 14.71
C PHE A 146 5.25 -8.27 15.56
N GLU A 147 4.90 -7.15 14.97
CA GLU A 147 4.75 -5.86 15.65
C GLU A 147 3.65 -5.03 15.00
N ILE A 148 3.01 -4.13 15.77
CA ILE A 148 2.07 -3.15 15.22
C ILE A 148 2.84 -2.17 14.33
N SER A 149 2.27 -1.86 13.17
CA SER A 149 2.85 -0.96 12.18
C SER A 149 2.08 0.38 12.13
N GLY A 150 2.77 1.41 11.64
CA GLY A 150 2.19 2.74 11.44
C GLY A 150 2.36 3.67 12.63
N HIS A 151 1.91 4.91 12.45
CA HIS A 151 1.85 5.94 13.50
C HIS A 151 0.40 6.42 13.66
N SER A 152 -0.12 7.23 12.74
CA SER A 152 -1.51 7.70 12.76
C SER A 152 -2.53 6.56 12.58
N SER A 153 -2.17 5.52 11.81
CA SER A 153 -3.02 4.33 11.63
C SER A 153 -3.22 3.50 12.91
N ARG A 154 -2.42 3.72 13.97
CA ARG A 154 -2.65 3.12 15.30
C ARG A 154 -3.88 3.69 15.99
N GLN A 155 -4.39 4.83 15.54
CA GLN A 155 -5.65 5.40 16.03
C GLN A 155 -6.90 4.67 15.49
N ALA A 156 -6.73 3.80 14.49
CA ALA A 156 -7.82 3.04 13.90
C ALA A 156 -8.15 1.78 14.71
N PRO A 157 -9.42 1.35 14.76
CA PRO A 157 -9.83 0.12 15.47
C PRO A 157 -9.18 -1.15 14.91
N LYS A 158 -8.83 -1.14 13.64
CA LYS A 158 -8.14 -2.23 12.95
C LYS A 158 -6.69 -1.84 12.71
N LEU A 159 -5.78 -2.50 13.41
CA LEU A 159 -4.35 -2.21 13.38
C LEU A 159 -3.67 -2.85 12.15
N ALA A 160 -2.62 -2.22 11.67
CA ALA A 160 -1.71 -2.78 10.68
C ALA A 160 -0.51 -3.46 11.36
N TYR A 161 0.13 -4.44 10.70
CA TYR A 161 1.23 -5.19 11.30
C TYR A 161 2.42 -5.34 10.37
N ASN A 162 3.62 -5.35 10.96
CA ASN A 162 4.84 -5.75 10.30
C ASN A 162 5.13 -7.22 10.60
N LEU A 163 5.57 -7.94 9.58
CA LEU A 163 6.05 -9.32 9.66
C LEU A 163 7.51 -9.37 9.18
N LYS A 164 8.40 -9.91 10.03
CA LYS A 164 9.79 -10.07 9.68
C LYS A 164 10.21 -11.52 9.87
N LEU A 165 10.36 -12.23 8.76
CA LEU A 165 10.83 -13.61 8.77
C LEU A 165 12.26 -13.72 9.31
N PRO A 166 12.67 -14.85 9.88
CA PRO A 166 14.04 -15.10 10.33
C PRO A 166 15.09 -14.86 9.24
N LYS A 167 16.34 -14.65 9.62
CA LYS A 167 17.45 -14.49 8.66
C LYS A 167 17.53 -15.70 7.74
N LYS A 168 17.76 -15.45 6.44
CA LYS A 168 17.87 -16.46 5.37
C LYS A 168 16.58 -17.24 5.07
N THR A 169 15.44 -16.79 5.59
CA THR A 169 14.13 -17.37 5.34
C THR A 169 13.30 -16.37 4.52
N TYR A 170 12.57 -16.86 3.52
CA TYR A 170 11.83 -16.03 2.57
C TYR A 170 10.49 -16.67 2.23
N LEU A 171 9.44 -15.87 2.15
CA LEU A 171 8.18 -16.22 1.52
C LEU A 171 8.23 -15.69 0.08
N TYR A 172 8.31 -16.55 -0.90
CA TYR A 172 8.41 -16.24 -2.33
C TYR A 172 9.45 -15.14 -2.68
N GLY A 173 10.63 -15.19 -2.04
CA GLY A 173 11.71 -14.23 -2.26
C GLY A 173 11.72 -13.03 -1.33
N TYR A 174 10.70 -12.84 -0.51
CA TYR A 174 10.59 -11.69 0.40
C TYR A 174 10.66 -12.09 1.87
N ARG A 175 11.15 -11.18 2.72
CA ARG A 175 11.41 -11.40 4.14
C ARG A 175 10.76 -10.35 5.04
N ARG A 176 10.52 -9.16 4.54
CA ARG A 176 9.93 -8.03 5.25
C ARG A 176 8.59 -7.71 4.61
N LEU A 177 7.53 -8.05 5.32
CA LEU A 177 6.17 -7.98 4.83
C LEU A 177 5.33 -7.08 5.76
N LYS A 178 4.22 -6.57 5.26
CA LYS A 178 3.30 -5.73 6.03
C LYS A 178 1.86 -6.17 5.74
N LEU A 179 1.09 -6.30 6.80
CA LEU A 179 -0.36 -6.44 6.75
C LEU A 179 -0.96 -5.04 6.88
N ARG A 180 -1.51 -4.53 5.79
CA ARG A 180 -2.21 -3.23 5.73
C ARG A 180 -3.62 -3.41 6.25
N SER A 181 -4.04 -2.59 7.21
CA SER A 181 -5.36 -2.72 7.81
C SER A 181 -6.51 -2.41 6.85
N LEU A 182 -6.26 -1.65 5.78
CA LEU A 182 -7.26 -1.12 4.85
C LEU A 182 -8.32 -0.22 5.54
N GLY A 183 -8.09 0.14 6.80
CA GLY A 183 -9.05 0.88 7.61
C GLY A 183 -9.23 2.35 7.23
N THR A 184 -8.28 2.93 6.51
CA THR A 184 -8.34 4.31 6.00
C THR A 184 -9.14 4.45 4.71
N ASP A 185 -9.34 3.34 4.00
CA ASP A 185 -10.05 3.27 2.72
C ASP A 185 -11.28 2.35 2.79
N PRO A 186 -12.50 2.89 2.92
CA PRO A 186 -13.70 2.07 2.93
C PRO A 186 -14.00 1.36 1.60
N SER A 187 -13.29 1.71 0.49
CA SER A 187 -13.34 0.95 -0.76
C SER A 187 -12.43 -0.28 -0.78
N TYR A 188 -11.46 -0.38 0.13
CA TYR A 188 -10.43 -1.44 0.18
C TYR A 188 -9.54 -1.54 -1.08
N ILE A 189 -9.72 -0.69 -2.09
CA ILE A 189 -9.15 -0.86 -3.44
C ILE A 189 -8.10 0.20 -3.78
N ARG A 190 -8.15 1.42 -3.21
CA ARG A 190 -7.31 2.56 -3.64
C ARG A 190 -5.82 2.26 -3.63
N GLU A 191 -5.33 1.66 -2.54
CA GLU A 191 -3.91 1.32 -2.43
C GLU A 191 -3.48 0.24 -3.43
N ASP A 192 -4.29 -0.81 -3.59
CA ASP A 192 -4.04 -1.87 -4.59
C ASP A 192 -4.00 -1.29 -6.00
N LEU A 193 -5.04 -0.56 -6.40
CA LEU A 193 -5.12 0.07 -7.71
C LEU A 193 -3.95 1.03 -7.95
N GLY A 194 -3.58 1.82 -6.94
CA GLY A 194 -2.45 2.74 -7.02
C GLY A 194 -1.13 2.03 -7.31
N TYR A 195 -0.82 0.93 -6.62
CA TYR A 195 0.38 0.15 -6.91
C TYR A 195 0.34 -0.51 -8.29
N LYS A 196 -0.81 -1.00 -8.74
CA LYS A 196 -0.96 -1.51 -10.12
C LYS A 196 -0.76 -0.41 -11.17
N MET A 197 -1.21 0.82 -10.91
CA MET A 197 -0.93 1.98 -11.78
C MET A 197 0.56 2.32 -11.82
N LEU A 198 1.26 2.27 -10.67
CA LEU A 198 2.72 2.48 -10.61
C LEU A 198 3.46 1.42 -11.44
N HIS A 199 3.07 0.14 -11.31
CA HIS A 199 3.61 -0.93 -12.15
C HIS A 199 3.37 -0.68 -13.65
N ALA A 200 2.14 -0.33 -14.03
CA ALA A 200 1.76 -0.05 -15.40
C ALA A 200 2.49 1.17 -15.98
N ALA A 201 2.84 2.15 -15.14
CA ALA A 201 3.67 3.30 -15.53
C ALA A 201 5.18 2.98 -15.55
N GLY A 202 5.58 1.75 -15.26
CA GLY A 202 6.96 1.29 -15.34
C GLY A 202 7.91 1.92 -14.34
N VAL A 203 7.43 2.28 -13.13
CA VAL A 203 8.27 2.80 -12.03
C VAL A 203 8.53 1.72 -10.98
N PRO A 204 9.67 1.78 -10.25
CA PRO A 204 9.94 0.84 -9.17
C PRO A 204 8.92 1.01 -8.05
N THR A 205 8.30 -0.09 -7.63
CA THR A 205 7.27 -0.07 -6.59
C THR A 205 7.09 -1.43 -5.93
N THR A 206 6.38 -1.48 -4.79
CA THR A 206 5.90 -2.72 -4.19
C THR A 206 4.71 -3.28 -4.97
N ASP A 207 4.41 -4.55 -4.78
CA ASP A 207 3.15 -5.13 -5.22
C ASP A 207 2.22 -5.38 -4.02
N THR A 208 0.98 -5.72 -4.29
CA THR A 208 -0.05 -5.92 -3.27
C THR A 208 -1.02 -7.04 -3.65
N SER A 209 -1.54 -7.69 -2.64
CA SER A 209 -2.64 -8.65 -2.73
C SER A 209 -3.48 -8.61 -1.45
N TYR A 210 -4.60 -9.31 -1.44
CA TYR A 210 -5.46 -9.42 -0.27
C TYR A 210 -5.23 -10.76 0.43
N VAL A 211 -5.29 -10.76 1.77
CA VAL A 211 -5.17 -11.97 2.57
C VAL A 211 -6.19 -11.96 3.71
N ARG A 212 -6.77 -13.13 4.03
CA ARG A 212 -7.46 -13.35 5.30
C ARG A 212 -6.46 -13.63 6.39
N VAL A 213 -6.59 -12.96 7.53
CA VAL A 213 -5.68 -13.17 8.66
C VAL A 213 -6.44 -13.73 9.86
N TYR A 214 -5.88 -14.78 10.44
CA TYR A 214 -6.31 -15.37 11.70
C TYR A 214 -5.16 -15.27 12.71
N LEU A 215 -5.51 -14.94 13.95
CA LEU A 215 -4.59 -14.82 15.07
C LEU A 215 -5.05 -15.76 16.19
N ASN A 216 -4.26 -16.77 16.54
CA ASN A 216 -4.62 -17.80 17.51
C ASN A 216 -6.04 -18.37 17.25
N ASN A 217 -6.34 -18.76 16.02
CA ASN A 217 -7.63 -19.27 15.56
C ASN A 217 -8.83 -18.27 15.63
N GLN A 218 -8.59 -17.01 15.97
CA GLN A 218 -9.60 -15.97 15.91
C GLN A 218 -9.45 -15.16 14.61
N PRO A 219 -10.56 -14.78 13.95
CA PRO A 219 -10.47 -13.97 12.76
C PRO A 219 -9.98 -12.56 13.11
N LEU A 220 -8.92 -12.10 12.44
CA LEU A 220 -8.42 -10.73 12.56
C LEU A 220 -8.96 -9.83 11.47
N GLY A 221 -9.26 -10.39 10.29
CA GLY A 221 -9.91 -9.72 9.18
C GLY A 221 -9.19 -9.83 7.84
N LEU A 222 -9.69 -9.09 6.86
CA LEU A 222 -9.13 -8.95 5.52
C LEU A 222 -8.05 -7.86 5.52
N PHE A 223 -6.85 -8.16 5.06
CA PHE A 223 -5.72 -7.23 5.01
C PHE A 223 -5.19 -7.11 3.58
N GLY A 224 -4.65 -5.93 3.27
CA GLY A 224 -3.70 -5.81 2.17
C GLY A 224 -2.36 -6.41 2.60
N PHE A 225 -1.72 -7.15 1.71
CA PHE A 225 -0.45 -7.81 1.95
C PHE A 225 0.59 -7.24 0.99
N ILE A 226 1.64 -6.63 1.52
CA ILE A 226 2.67 -5.96 0.73
C ILE A 226 4.07 -6.33 1.23
N GLU A 227 5.05 -6.30 0.33
CA GLU A 227 6.44 -6.28 0.74
C GLU A 227 6.90 -4.86 1.11
N LYS A 228 7.78 -4.78 2.09
CA LYS A 228 8.37 -3.50 2.51
C LYS A 228 9.61 -3.19 1.67
N PHE A 229 9.87 -1.91 1.43
CA PHE A 229 11.12 -1.41 0.84
C PHE A 229 12.32 -1.64 1.79
N LYS A 230 12.54 -2.91 2.13
CA LYS A 230 13.54 -3.44 3.05
C LYS A 230 14.19 -4.68 2.44
N ASN A 231 15.45 -4.96 2.79
CA ASN A 231 16.15 -6.15 2.30
C ASN A 231 15.24 -7.41 2.42
N PRO A 232 15.00 -8.11 1.28
CA PRO A 232 15.71 -8.09 0.01
C PRO A 232 15.10 -7.24 -1.12
N TRP A 233 14.17 -6.32 -0.84
CA TRP A 233 13.36 -5.64 -1.85
C TRP A 233 14.22 -4.99 -2.95
N LEU A 234 15.28 -4.23 -2.61
CA LEU A 234 16.12 -3.55 -3.61
C LEU A 234 16.73 -4.51 -4.63
N ARG A 235 17.30 -5.63 -4.19
CA ARG A 235 17.87 -6.61 -5.13
C ARG A 235 16.80 -7.36 -5.92
N ASN A 236 15.62 -7.56 -5.32
CA ASN A 236 14.47 -8.20 -5.98
C ASN A 236 13.90 -7.30 -7.08
N GLU A 237 13.90 -5.99 -6.86
CA GLU A 237 13.39 -5.01 -7.81
C GLU A 237 14.37 -4.69 -8.94
N PHE A 238 15.67 -4.58 -8.61
CA PHE A 238 16.67 -4.07 -9.54
C PHE A 238 17.65 -5.12 -10.09
N ASN A 239 17.67 -6.33 -9.56
CA ASN A 239 18.66 -7.33 -9.97
C ASN A 239 18.19 -8.78 -9.80
N ASP A 240 16.94 -9.08 -10.13
CA ASP A 240 16.36 -10.43 -10.12
C ASP A 240 16.70 -11.25 -8.86
N GLY A 241 16.65 -10.62 -7.68
CA GLY A 241 16.94 -11.26 -6.41
C GLY A 241 18.40 -11.62 -6.16
N ASN A 242 19.33 -11.26 -7.05
CA ASN A 242 20.74 -11.62 -6.96
C ASN A 242 21.39 -11.01 -5.71
N LYS A 243 21.99 -11.87 -4.88
CA LYS A 243 22.68 -11.48 -3.64
C LYS A 243 23.94 -10.64 -3.85
N GLY A 244 24.49 -10.62 -5.07
CA GLY A 244 25.65 -9.79 -5.45
C GLY A 244 25.29 -8.34 -5.80
N TYR A 245 24.01 -7.95 -5.74
CA TYR A 245 23.58 -6.59 -6.03
C TYR A 245 24.24 -5.57 -5.11
N GLN A 246 24.85 -4.55 -5.71
CA GLN A 246 25.53 -3.46 -5.00
C GLN A 246 24.55 -2.29 -4.83
N GLN A 247 23.68 -2.39 -3.82
CA GLN A 247 22.73 -1.34 -3.52
C GLN A 247 23.39 -0.12 -2.87
N GLY A 248 22.90 1.06 -3.22
CA GLY A 248 23.19 2.29 -2.50
C GLY A 248 22.29 2.46 -1.28
N THR A 249 22.29 3.65 -0.70
CA THR A 249 21.49 3.99 0.47
C THR A 249 20.04 4.28 0.07
N LEU A 250 19.09 3.71 0.81
CA LEU A 250 17.67 4.04 0.69
C LEU A 250 17.28 4.98 1.83
N TYR A 251 16.99 6.24 1.50
CA TYR A 251 16.50 7.25 2.44
C TYR A 251 14.97 7.29 2.40
N GLN A 252 14.34 7.24 3.56
CA GLN A 252 12.89 7.36 3.72
C GLN A 252 12.54 8.70 4.34
N SER A 253 11.57 9.41 3.77
CA SER A 253 10.95 10.57 4.42
C SER A 253 10.35 10.19 5.76
N LYS A 254 10.47 11.05 6.75
CA LYS A 254 9.81 10.92 8.05
C LYS A 254 8.70 11.94 8.15
N SER A 255 7.47 11.46 8.29
CA SER A 255 6.43 12.28 8.90
C SER A 255 6.78 12.42 10.38
N LYS A 256 6.86 13.61 10.93
CA LYS A 256 6.90 13.77 12.38
C LYS A 256 5.57 13.29 12.94
N ALA A 257 5.64 12.23 13.74
CA ALA A 257 4.49 11.64 14.39
C ALA A 257 3.71 12.69 15.20
N GLY A 258 2.40 12.57 15.23
CA GLY A 258 1.55 13.32 16.10
C GLY A 258 0.42 14.12 15.44
N GLY A 259 -0.20 13.57 14.40
CA GLY A 259 -1.37 14.17 13.74
C GLY A 259 -1.04 15.39 12.88
N PRO A 260 -2.04 16.18 12.49
CA PRO A 260 -1.89 17.31 11.55
C PRO A 260 -0.86 18.34 12.00
N LEU A 261 -0.66 18.54 13.29
CA LEU A 261 0.35 19.46 13.84
C LEU A 261 1.78 18.99 13.61
N GLY A 262 2.03 17.69 13.45
CA GLY A 262 3.35 17.13 13.15
C GLY A 262 3.86 17.51 11.75
N LEU A 263 2.95 17.71 10.78
CA LEU A 263 3.25 18.18 9.43
C LEU A 263 3.78 19.63 9.40
N PHE A 264 3.56 20.39 10.48
CA PHE A 264 3.81 21.83 10.51
C PHE A 264 4.87 22.24 11.54
N SER A 265 5.45 21.29 12.27
CA SER A 265 6.45 21.59 13.31
C SER A 265 7.85 21.20 12.88
N GLY A 266 8.68 22.17 12.54
CA GLY A 266 10.11 22.01 12.30
C GLY A 266 10.50 21.67 10.86
N ASN A 267 11.66 21.09 10.64
CA ASN A 267 12.19 20.78 9.32
C ASN A 267 11.39 19.67 8.65
N LEU A 268 10.84 19.95 7.47
CA LEU A 268 10.07 19.03 6.66
C LEU A 268 10.99 18.15 5.80
N SER A 269 10.53 16.97 5.41
CA SER A 269 11.22 16.10 4.45
C SER A 269 10.99 16.59 3.01
N ASP A 270 11.32 17.87 2.75
CA ASP A 270 11.01 18.57 1.51
C ASP A 270 12.14 18.59 0.48
N LEU A 271 13.28 17.94 0.79
CA LEU A 271 14.52 17.95 0.04
C LEU A 271 15.20 19.34 -0.01
N SER A 272 14.87 20.23 0.92
CA SER A 272 15.61 21.49 1.10
C SER A 272 17.00 21.26 1.70
N TYR A 273 17.94 22.14 1.36
CA TYR A 273 19.28 22.13 1.92
C TYR A 273 19.34 22.89 3.26
N TYR A 274 19.70 22.18 4.31
CA TYR A 274 19.79 22.71 5.68
C TYR A 274 21.25 22.79 6.19
N GLY A 275 22.21 22.90 5.28
CA GLY A 275 23.64 22.94 5.59
C GLY A 275 24.31 21.57 5.50
N ASP A 276 25.66 21.57 5.67
CA ASP A 276 26.49 20.38 5.48
C ASP A 276 26.54 19.44 6.70
N GLN A 277 25.81 19.75 7.80
CA GLN A 277 25.75 18.91 8.98
C GLN A 277 24.61 17.90 8.88
N GLU A 278 24.80 16.69 9.41
CA GLU A 278 23.79 15.63 9.37
C GLU A 278 22.59 15.89 10.31
N GLN A 279 22.78 16.64 11.40
CA GLN A 279 21.79 16.81 12.45
C GLN A 279 20.40 17.26 11.96
N PRO A 280 20.24 18.24 11.06
CA PRO A 280 18.94 18.60 10.51
C PRO A 280 18.26 17.44 9.79
N TYR A 281 19.01 16.63 9.03
CA TYR A 281 18.48 15.55 8.21
C TYR A 281 18.04 14.33 9.03
N LEU A 282 18.63 14.07 10.18
CA LEU A 282 18.23 13.00 11.11
C LEU A 282 16.77 13.14 11.59
N SER A 283 16.24 14.36 11.66
CA SER A 283 14.86 14.62 12.04
C SER A 283 13.87 14.43 10.88
N GLN A 284 14.34 14.56 9.63
CA GLN A 284 13.52 14.55 8.42
C GLN A 284 13.51 13.18 7.73
N TYR A 285 14.63 12.48 7.79
CA TYR A 285 14.83 11.22 7.07
C TYR A 285 15.32 10.13 7.99
N LYS A 286 15.11 8.90 7.58
CA LYS A 286 15.81 7.74 8.13
C LYS A 286 16.45 6.95 7.01
N ILE A 287 17.57 6.31 7.31
CA ILE A 287 18.15 5.32 6.43
C ILE A 287 17.30 4.05 6.56
N ALA A 288 16.55 3.74 5.51
CA ALA A 288 15.68 2.57 5.48
C ALA A 288 16.46 1.30 5.19
N GLU A 289 17.42 1.36 4.25
CA GLU A 289 18.38 0.28 3.95
C GLU A 289 19.78 0.86 3.77
N ASP A 290 20.75 0.13 4.30
CA ASP A 290 22.16 0.49 4.24
C ASP A 290 22.73 0.19 2.84
N PRO A 291 23.77 0.94 2.40
CA PRO A 291 24.47 0.62 1.18
C PRO A 291 25.29 -0.67 1.33
N SER A 292 25.61 -1.31 0.21
CA SER A 292 26.49 -2.50 0.19
C SER A 292 27.97 -2.20 0.48
N SER A 293 28.31 -0.94 0.72
CA SER A 293 29.67 -0.54 1.12
C SER A 293 30.01 -0.99 2.54
N LYS A 294 31.30 -1.00 2.88
CA LYS A 294 31.77 -1.28 4.24
C LYS A 294 31.70 -0.06 5.16
N GLU A 295 31.44 1.11 4.61
CA GLU A 295 31.29 2.35 5.37
C GLU A 295 29.97 2.37 6.12
N LYS A 296 29.96 3.03 7.27
CA LYS A 296 28.70 3.25 8.00
C LYS A 296 27.78 4.11 7.16
N PRO A 297 26.50 3.74 7.07
CA PRO A 297 25.52 4.55 6.37
C PRO A 297 25.41 5.94 7.01
N ASN A 298 25.33 6.97 6.17
CA ASN A 298 25.28 8.37 6.59
C ASN A 298 24.40 9.19 5.65
N PHE A 299 24.27 10.47 5.91
CA PHE A 299 23.44 11.39 5.11
C PHE A 299 24.25 12.18 4.07
N SER A 300 25.55 11.95 3.92
CA SER A 300 26.41 12.77 3.06
C SER A 300 25.91 12.83 1.61
N ALA A 301 25.48 11.69 1.04
CA ALA A 301 24.95 11.65 -0.32
C ALA A 301 23.63 12.45 -0.45
N LEU A 302 22.72 12.34 0.53
CA LEU A 302 21.49 13.12 0.57
C LEU A 302 21.77 14.62 0.74
N ILE A 303 22.74 14.99 1.57
CA ILE A 303 23.15 16.39 1.75
C ILE A 303 23.66 16.98 0.43
N GLN A 304 24.49 16.25 -0.31
CA GLN A 304 24.96 16.70 -1.62
C GLN A 304 23.81 16.85 -2.63
N LEU A 305 22.87 15.93 -2.61
CA LEU A 305 21.66 16.02 -3.44
C LEU A 305 20.83 17.27 -3.10
N THR A 306 20.53 17.53 -1.83
CA THR A 306 19.78 18.72 -1.41
C THR A 306 20.54 20.02 -1.72
N LYS A 307 21.88 20.01 -1.63
CA LYS A 307 22.74 21.13 -2.02
C LYS A 307 22.70 21.40 -3.54
N PHE A 308 22.60 20.35 -4.35
CA PHE A 308 22.35 20.50 -5.78
C PHE A 308 20.98 21.12 -6.03
N LEU A 309 19.93 20.62 -5.41
CA LEU A 309 18.56 21.13 -5.54
C LEU A 309 18.44 22.60 -5.10
N ASP A 310 19.14 23.00 -4.04
CA ASP A 310 19.18 24.39 -3.57
C ASP A 310 19.72 25.32 -4.65
N LYS A 311 20.81 24.94 -5.30
CA LYS A 311 21.48 25.70 -6.35
C LYS A 311 20.83 25.62 -7.72
N ALA A 312 19.99 24.61 -7.95
CA ALA A 312 19.31 24.42 -9.22
C ALA A 312 18.39 25.59 -9.55
N SER A 313 18.42 26.03 -10.80
CA SER A 313 17.66 27.17 -11.34
C SER A 313 17.28 26.90 -12.80
N SER A 314 16.61 27.87 -13.43
CA SER A 314 16.28 27.82 -14.87
C SER A 314 17.49 27.76 -15.80
N THR A 315 18.70 28.05 -15.29
CA THR A 315 19.97 27.92 -16.06
C THR A 315 20.67 26.59 -15.83
N THR A 316 20.18 25.73 -14.95
CA THR A 316 20.72 24.39 -14.71
C THR A 316 20.38 23.49 -15.89
N ASN A 317 21.40 23.01 -16.60
CA ASN A 317 21.22 22.20 -17.79
C ASN A 317 20.75 20.76 -17.49
N LYS A 318 20.28 20.08 -18.51
CA LYS A 318 19.75 18.72 -18.45
C LYS A 318 20.79 17.73 -17.89
N GLU A 319 22.05 17.83 -18.32
CA GLU A 319 23.13 16.93 -17.91
C GLU A 319 23.40 17.01 -16.41
N ALA A 320 23.27 18.19 -15.80
CA ALA A 320 23.42 18.35 -14.35
C ALA A 320 22.28 17.65 -13.58
N TRP A 321 21.07 17.70 -14.06
CA TRP A 321 19.95 16.95 -13.48
C TRP A 321 20.14 15.44 -13.63
N GLU A 322 20.53 14.96 -14.83
CA GLU A 322 20.78 13.55 -15.12
C GLU A 322 21.96 12.94 -14.34
N ALA A 323 22.93 13.79 -13.93
CA ALA A 323 24.02 13.39 -13.05
C ALA A 323 23.54 13.12 -11.61
N HIS A 324 22.39 13.70 -11.20
CA HIS A 324 21.86 13.57 -9.84
C HIS A 324 20.60 12.73 -9.74
N PHE A 325 19.82 12.61 -10.82
CA PHE A 325 18.58 11.86 -10.81
C PHE A 325 18.41 10.96 -12.05
N ASP A 326 17.73 9.85 -11.85
CA ASP A 326 16.99 9.21 -12.91
C ASP A 326 15.72 10.06 -13.16
N MET A 327 15.78 10.93 -14.14
CA MET A 327 14.73 11.95 -14.36
C MET A 327 13.39 11.35 -14.77
N GLU A 328 13.38 10.21 -15.48
CA GLU A 328 12.11 9.52 -15.78
C GLU A 328 11.46 8.98 -14.49
N SER A 329 12.23 8.46 -13.51
CA SER A 329 11.67 8.04 -12.22
C SER A 329 11.04 9.21 -11.47
N VAL A 330 11.68 10.39 -11.50
CA VAL A 330 11.16 11.62 -10.88
C VAL A 330 9.89 12.10 -11.57
N MET A 331 9.94 12.29 -12.89
CA MET A 331 8.81 12.85 -13.64
C MET A 331 7.60 11.94 -13.63
N ARG A 332 7.76 10.61 -13.80
CA ARG A 332 6.67 9.64 -13.70
C ARG A 332 6.08 9.61 -12.27
N GLY A 333 6.93 9.61 -11.24
CA GLY A 333 6.50 9.66 -9.85
C GLY A 333 5.66 10.90 -9.54
N MET A 334 6.15 12.10 -9.91
CA MET A 334 5.42 13.36 -9.71
C MET A 334 4.12 13.44 -10.51
N ALA A 335 4.12 12.96 -11.75
CA ALA A 335 2.90 12.89 -12.57
C ALA A 335 1.84 11.97 -11.94
N LEU A 336 2.26 10.83 -11.39
CA LEU A 336 1.36 9.89 -10.72
C LEU A 336 0.85 10.43 -9.38
N GLU A 337 1.68 11.13 -8.56
CA GLU A 337 1.18 11.82 -7.37
C GLU A 337 0.05 12.80 -7.72
N PHE A 338 0.26 13.59 -8.77
CA PHE A 338 -0.75 14.53 -9.26
C PHE A 338 -1.99 13.82 -9.80
N LEU A 339 -1.83 12.85 -10.69
CA LEU A 339 -2.93 12.16 -11.38
C LEU A 339 -3.76 11.29 -10.42
N MET A 340 -3.13 10.59 -9.49
CA MET A 340 -3.84 9.85 -8.46
C MET A 340 -4.42 10.77 -7.35
N GLY A 341 -4.14 12.06 -7.38
CA GLY A 341 -4.59 12.97 -6.32
C GLY A 341 -4.08 12.55 -4.94
N PHE A 342 -2.79 12.19 -4.84
CA PHE A 342 -2.22 11.65 -3.61
C PHE A 342 -2.02 12.76 -2.56
N GLY A 343 -2.99 12.90 -1.66
CA GLY A 343 -3.07 14.00 -0.69
C GLY A 343 -2.07 13.92 0.47
N ASP A 344 -1.32 12.82 0.63
CA ASP A 344 -0.28 12.64 1.65
C ASP A 344 1.09 12.33 1.03
N SER A 345 1.36 12.88 -0.15
CA SER A 345 2.55 12.66 -0.96
C SER A 345 3.67 13.69 -0.70
N TYR A 346 4.78 13.58 -1.45
CA TYR A 346 5.82 14.62 -1.48
C TYR A 346 5.25 15.99 -1.89
N LEU A 347 4.46 16.04 -2.96
CA LEU A 347 3.89 17.30 -3.44
C LEU A 347 2.92 17.94 -2.45
N ALA A 348 2.14 17.13 -1.73
CA ALA A 348 1.12 17.60 -0.82
C ALA A 348 1.63 17.81 0.62
N ALA A 349 2.42 16.89 1.14
CA ALA A 349 2.74 16.77 2.57
C ALA A 349 4.21 16.52 2.88
N PHE A 350 5.09 16.47 1.90
CA PHE A 350 6.51 16.09 2.03
C PHE A 350 6.72 14.70 2.65
N ASN A 351 5.81 13.78 2.36
CA ASN A 351 5.73 12.49 3.01
C ASN A 351 5.62 11.36 1.98
N ASN A 352 5.66 10.12 2.46
CA ASN A 352 5.37 8.89 1.71
C ASN A 352 6.20 8.69 0.43
N TYR A 353 7.51 9.00 0.52
CA TYR A 353 8.45 8.72 -0.55
C TYR A 353 9.80 8.22 -0.03
N TYR A 354 10.53 7.58 -0.92
CA TYR A 354 11.94 7.25 -0.74
C TYR A 354 12.78 7.96 -1.78
N ILE A 355 14.02 8.29 -1.39
CA ILE A 355 15.11 8.66 -2.30
C ILE A 355 16.13 7.54 -2.26
N TYR A 356 16.30 6.85 -3.39
CA TYR A 356 17.21 5.73 -3.52
C TYR A 356 18.48 6.13 -4.28
N GLN A 357 19.62 6.08 -3.61
CA GLN A 357 20.93 6.18 -4.23
C GLN A 357 21.22 4.91 -5.04
N THR A 358 21.42 5.01 -6.35
CA THR A 358 21.41 3.85 -7.24
C THR A 358 22.56 2.85 -7.06
N ALA A 359 23.67 3.30 -6.46
CA ALA A 359 24.82 2.47 -6.06
C ALA A 359 25.56 3.15 -4.89
N PRO A 360 26.44 2.45 -4.14
CA PRO A 360 27.11 3.00 -2.95
C PRO A 360 27.83 4.33 -3.17
N ASP A 361 28.47 4.50 -4.31
CA ASP A 361 29.26 5.71 -4.64
C ASP A 361 28.59 6.57 -5.74
N SER A 362 27.34 6.29 -6.05
CA SER A 362 26.60 7.02 -7.09
C SER A 362 26.16 8.40 -6.58
N SER A 363 26.27 9.42 -7.43
CA SER A 363 25.57 10.71 -7.24
C SER A 363 24.13 10.68 -7.72
N LYS A 364 23.71 9.60 -8.42
CA LYS A 364 22.40 9.47 -9.06
C LYS A 364 21.38 8.84 -8.12
N PHE A 365 20.19 9.41 -8.07
CA PHE A 365 19.08 8.98 -7.25
C PHE A 365 17.84 8.67 -8.06
N MET A 366 16.97 7.78 -7.51
CA MET A 366 15.63 7.52 -7.98
C MET A 366 14.61 7.98 -6.94
N PHE A 367 13.45 8.44 -7.40
CA PHE A 367 12.31 8.78 -6.56
C PHE A 367 11.33 7.61 -6.54
N LEU A 368 10.91 7.16 -5.34
CA LEU A 368 10.01 6.03 -5.16
C LEU A 368 8.84 6.40 -4.26
N LEU A 369 7.62 6.08 -4.69
CA LEU A 369 6.39 6.28 -3.92
C LEU A 369 6.08 5.07 -3.05
N TYR A 370 5.49 5.31 -1.88
CA TYR A 370 4.96 4.27 -1.01
C TYR A 370 3.82 4.81 -0.13
N ASP A 371 3.09 3.88 0.54
CA ASP A 371 2.00 4.20 1.50
C ASP A 371 0.90 5.07 0.87
N ILE A 372 0.39 4.62 -0.29
CA ILE A 372 -0.47 5.39 -1.20
C ILE A 372 -1.97 5.20 -0.93
N ASP A 373 -2.39 4.97 0.31
CA ASP A 373 -3.79 4.77 0.69
C ASP A 373 -4.65 6.05 0.65
N HIS A 374 -4.02 7.23 0.77
CA HIS A 374 -4.69 8.53 0.66
C HIS A 374 -4.62 9.11 -0.75
N CYS A 375 -5.17 8.38 -1.71
CA CYS A 375 -5.22 8.77 -3.12
C CYS A 375 -6.62 8.57 -3.72
N MET A 376 -6.78 8.93 -4.97
CA MET A 376 -7.97 8.71 -5.78
C MET A 376 -9.26 9.10 -5.06
N GLY A 377 -9.31 10.35 -4.58
CA GLY A 377 -10.48 10.90 -3.92
C GLY A 377 -10.56 10.63 -2.42
N SER A 378 -9.48 10.12 -1.80
CA SER A 378 -9.31 10.06 -0.35
C SER A 378 -8.21 11.02 0.09
N THR A 379 -8.51 11.96 0.97
CA THR A 379 -7.53 12.94 1.47
C THR A 379 -7.75 13.22 2.95
N PRO A 380 -6.67 13.29 3.76
CA PRO A 380 -6.79 13.61 5.19
C PRO A 380 -6.90 15.12 5.47
N PHE A 381 -6.41 16.02 4.60
CA PHE A 381 -6.33 17.45 4.89
C PHE A 381 -6.18 18.38 3.66
N VAL A 382 -5.90 17.85 2.46
CA VAL A 382 -5.83 18.68 1.24
C VAL A 382 -7.23 18.84 0.66
N LYS A 383 -7.60 20.06 0.24
CA LYS A 383 -8.89 20.29 -0.39
C LYS A 383 -9.16 19.37 -1.56
N MET A 384 -10.36 18.80 -1.62
CA MET A 384 -10.77 17.93 -2.71
C MET A 384 -10.61 18.61 -4.08
N SER A 385 -10.99 19.87 -4.21
CA SER A 385 -10.83 20.64 -5.46
C SER A 385 -9.37 20.82 -5.92
N GLN A 386 -8.40 20.75 -5.00
CA GLN A 386 -6.98 20.78 -5.34
C GLN A 386 -6.51 19.44 -5.86
N ILE A 387 -6.94 18.32 -5.25
CA ILE A 387 -6.53 16.99 -5.73
C ILE A 387 -7.26 16.56 -7.01
N GLU A 388 -8.45 17.08 -7.27
CA GLU A 388 -9.23 16.85 -8.51
C GLU A 388 -8.79 17.73 -9.67
N THR A 389 -8.02 18.79 -9.44
CA THR A 389 -7.64 19.74 -10.51
C THR A 389 -6.95 19.06 -11.69
N GLY A 390 -7.21 19.57 -12.92
CA GLY A 390 -6.49 19.19 -14.13
C GLY A 390 -5.17 19.94 -14.35
N ASP A 391 -4.96 21.03 -13.62
CA ASP A 391 -3.76 21.87 -13.67
C ASP A 391 -2.81 21.50 -12.53
N TRP A 392 -1.70 20.82 -12.85
CA TRP A 392 -0.75 20.39 -11.82
C TRP A 392 -0.15 21.55 -11.01
N HIS A 393 -0.09 22.77 -11.55
CA HIS A 393 0.35 23.97 -10.79
C HIS A 393 -0.59 24.31 -9.63
N LYS A 394 -1.84 23.85 -9.69
CA LYS A 394 -2.88 24.07 -8.67
C LYS A 394 -3.12 22.86 -7.77
N PHE A 395 -2.39 21.77 -7.99
CA PHE A 395 -2.56 20.53 -7.22
C PHE A 395 -2.40 20.77 -5.72
N THR A 396 -1.38 21.52 -5.34
CA THR A 396 -1.18 22.01 -3.98
C THR A 396 -0.70 23.45 -4.04
N ASN A 397 -0.82 24.16 -2.94
CA ASN A 397 -0.26 25.50 -2.86
C ASN A 397 1.26 25.43 -3.04
N GLU A 398 1.80 26.38 -3.82
CA GLU A 398 3.24 26.50 -4.06
C GLU A 398 3.98 25.23 -4.55
N VAL A 399 3.26 24.33 -5.27
CA VAL A 399 3.87 23.08 -5.79
C VAL A 399 5.16 23.36 -6.59
N THR A 400 5.19 24.46 -7.34
CA THR A 400 6.36 24.86 -8.14
C THR A 400 7.55 25.30 -7.30
N LYS A 401 7.34 25.65 -6.02
CA LYS A 401 8.42 26.01 -5.09
C LYS A 401 9.07 24.79 -4.43
N ARG A 402 8.51 23.59 -4.61
CA ARG A 402 9.13 22.37 -4.10
C ARG A 402 10.52 22.18 -4.69
N PRO A 403 11.58 21.91 -3.90
CA PRO A 403 12.94 21.82 -4.43
C PRO A 403 13.08 20.86 -5.60
N LEU A 404 12.43 19.70 -5.55
CA LEU A 404 12.48 18.73 -6.63
C LEU A 404 11.76 19.22 -7.89
N MET A 405 10.67 20.01 -7.75
CA MET A 405 9.90 20.53 -8.89
C MET A 405 10.65 21.62 -9.69
N LYS A 406 11.81 22.08 -9.24
CA LYS A 406 12.65 23.00 -10.03
C LYS A 406 13.07 22.43 -11.39
N PHE A 407 12.99 21.09 -11.59
CA PHE A 407 13.22 20.51 -12.91
C PHE A 407 12.27 21.05 -13.97
N THR A 408 11.07 21.48 -13.61
CA THR A 408 10.10 22.09 -14.56
C THR A 408 10.53 23.47 -15.06
N GLN A 409 11.60 24.05 -14.53
CA GLN A 409 12.23 25.25 -15.08
C GLN A 409 13.14 24.95 -16.28
N VAL A 410 13.44 23.68 -16.54
CA VAL A 410 14.18 23.24 -17.74
C VAL A 410 13.14 22.93 -18.83
N PRO A 411 13.13 23.66 -19.96
CA PRO A 411 12.07 23.57 -20.96
C PRO A 411 11.78 22.15 -21.46
N GLU A 412 12.82 21.34 -21.67
CA GLU A 412 12.67 19.97 -22.16
C GLU A 412 11.98 19.07 -21.11
N TYR A 413 12.28 19.27 -19.83
CA TYR A 413 11.62 18.52 -18.76
C TYR A 413 10.20 19.01 -18.50
N ALA A 414 9.96 20.31 -18.57
CA ALA A 414 8.60 20.86 -18.48
C ALA A 414 7.70 20.26 -19.57
N HIS A 415 8.19 20.27 -20.83
CA HIS A 415 7.45 19.69 -21.93
C HIS A 415 7.23 18.17 -21.77
N ARG A 416 8.27 17.42 -21.38
CA ARG A 416 8.15 15.98 -21.12
C ARG A 416 7.19 15.67 -19.98
N PHE A 417 7.19 16.49 -18.93
CA PHE A 417 6.29 16.32 -17.78
C PHE A 417 4.82 16.52 -18.17
N ASP A 418 4.52 17.57 -18.95
CA ASP A 418 3.18 17.81 -19.49
C ASP A 418 2.72 16.65 -20.43
N GLN A 419 3.63 16.12 -21.26
CA GLN A 419 3.35 14.94 -22.07
C GLN A 419 3.04 13.70 -21.20
N LEU A 420 3.83 13.45 -20.16
CA LEU A 420 3.62 12.32 -19.26
C LEU A 420 2.27 12.40 -18.54
N ILE A 421 1.88 13.60 -18.09
CA ILE A 421 0.58 13.80 -17.45
C ILE A 421 -0.55 13.42 -18.41
N GLN A 422 -0.51 13.90 -19.67
CA GLN A 422 -1.54 13.57 -20.66
C GLN A 422 -1.54 12.08 -20.99
N GLU A 423 -0.37 11.51 -21.27
CA GLU A 423 -0.22 10.10 -21.64
C GLU A 423 -0.70 9.16 -20.52
N LEU A 424 -0.31 9.42 -19.26
CA LEU A 424 -0.71 8.61 -18.12
C LEU A 424 -2.18 8.84 -17.74
N ASN A 425 -2.72 10.04 -17.95
CA ASN A 425 -4.14 10.31 -17.79
C ASN A 425 -4.98 9.44 -18.73
N ASP A 426 -4.63 9.40 -20.01
CA ASP A 426 -5.37 8.62 -21.01
C ASP A 426 -5.21 7.11 -20.81
N LYS A 427 -4.00 6.65 -20.46
CA LYS A 427 -3.67 5.24 -20.34
C LYS A 427 -3.96 4.59 -18.99
N LEU A 428 -4.08 5.38 -17.91
CA LEU A 428 -4.27 4.85 -16.54
C LEU A 428 -5.39 5.53 -15.75
N VAL A 429 -5.53 6.86 -15.80
CA VAL A 429 -6.54 7.57 -14.99
C VAL A 429 -7.81 7.77 -15.82
N ASN A 430 -8.35 6.68 -16.33
CA ASN A 430 -9.49 6.63 -17.22
C ASN A 430 -10.35 5.41 -16.90
N LEU A 431 -11.65 5.59 -16.67
CA LEU A 431 -12.56 4.48 -16.34
C LEU A 431 -12.68 3.44 -17.45
N ASP A 432 -12.48 3.81 -18.73
CA ASP A 432 -12.45 2.85 -19.84
C ASP A 432 -11.27 1.86 -19.71
N VAL A 433 -10.21 2.26 -19.01
CA VAL A 433 -9.02 1.43 -18.76
C VAL A 433 -9.11 0.68 -17.42
N VAL A 434 -9.41 1.39 -16.33
CA VAL A 434 -9.33 0.79 -14.99
C VAL A 434 -10.68 0.27 -14.48
N GLY A 435 -11.80 0.63 -15.13
CA GLY A 435 -13.14 0.37 -14.60
C GLY A 435 -13.44 -1.12 -14.45
N GLN A 436 -13.06 -1.94 -15.45
CA GLN A 436 -13.28 -3.39 -15.37
C GLN A 436 -12.48 -4.03 -14.23
N ARG A 437 -11.22 -3.61 -14.01
CA ARG A 437 -10.43 -4.10 -12.88
C ARG A 437 -11.06 -3.72 -11.54
N ILE A 438 -11.57 -2.50 -11.41
CA ILE A 438 -12.27 -2.07 -10.19
C ILE A 438 -13.51 -2.96 -9.96
N ASP A 439 -14.32 -3.21 -10.99
CA ASP A 439 -15.53 -4.02 -10.87
C ASP A 439 -15.24 -5.48 -10.53
N ASP A 440 -14.23 -6.08 -11.16
CA ASP A 440 -13.78 -7.44 -10.87
C ASP A 440 -13.27 -7.54 -9.41
N THR A 441 -12.49 -6.55 -8.95
CA THR A 441 -11.98 -6.49 -7.57
C THR A 441 -13.12 -6.31 -6.56
N VAL A 442 -14.10 -5.47 -6.85
CA VAL A 442 -15.30 -5.32 -6.02
C VAL A 442 -16.04 -6.64 -5.90
N ALA A 443 -16.28 -7.32 -7.03
CA ALA A 443 -16.99 -8.60 -7.03
C ALA A 443 -16.24 -9.68 -6.24
N MET A 444 -14.90 -9.75 -6.39
CA MET A 444 -14.06 -10.65 -5.63
C MET A 444 -14.10 -10.38 -4.12
N LEU A 445 -14.06 -9.11 -3.71
CA LEU A 445 -13.91 -8.72 -2.30
C LEU A 445 -15.25 -8.66 -1.54
N GLN A 446 -16.39 -8.70 -2.19
CA GLN A 446 -17.68 -8.40 -1.56
C GLN A 446 -17.95 -9.25 -0.31
N GLU A 447 -17.72 -10.55 -0.37
CA GLU A 447 -17.91 -11.46 0.77
C GLU A 447 -16.82 -11.24 1.84
N ASP A 448 -15.58 -11.04 1.42
CA ASP A 448 -14.45 -10.87 2.32
C ASP A 448 -14.51 -9.54 3.08
N VAL A 449 -15.01 -8.47 2.47
CA VAL A 449 -15.27 -7.19 3.13
C VAL A 449 -16.42 -7.30 4.14
N ALA A 450 -17.50 -8.00 3.79
CA ALA A 450 -18.58 -8.25 4.72
C ALA A 450 -18.12 -9.05 5.94
N TRP A 451 -17.30 -10.09 5.70
CA TRP A 451 -16.67 -10.86 6.76
C TRP A 451 -15.73 -9.98 7.61
N ASP A 452 -14.86 -9.18 7.00
CA ASP A 452 -13.95 -8.27 7.72
C ASP A 452 -14.71 -7.31 8.65
N LYS A 453 -15.80 -6.73 8.17
CA LYS A 453 -16.63 -5.83 8.97
C LYS A 453 -17.32 -6.53 10.16
N SER A 454 -17.52 -7.84 10.08
CA SER A 454 -18.07 -8.65 11.19
C SER A 454 -17.03 -9.09 12.21
N CYS A 455 -15.73 -8.98 11.88
CA CYS A 455 -14.66 -9.40 12.80
C CYS A 455 -14.52 -8.45 14.00
N PRO A 456 -14.23 -8.99 15.20
CA PRO A 456 -13.92 -8.16 16.36
C PRO A 456 -12.69 -7.29 16.10
N ARG A 457 -12.71 -6.07 16.63
CA ARG A 457 -11.56 -5.16 16.53
C ARG A 457 -10.69 -5.25 17.76
N VAL A 458 -9.38 -5.19 17.56
CA VAL A 458 -8.37 -5.37 18.64
C VAL A 458 -8.04 -4.06 19.36
N SER A 459 -8.38 -2.92 18.78
CA SER A 459 -8.20 -1.60 19.35
C SER A 459 -9.50 -0.78 19.29
N LYS A 460 -9.49 0.41 19.89
CA LYS A 460 -10.60 1.38 19.82
C LYS A 460 -10.17 2.55 18.95
N ALA A 461 -11.14 3.13 18.24
CA ALA A 461 -10.89 4.38 17.52
C ALA A 461 -10.45 5.47 18.50
N ASN A 462 -9.32 6.12 18.21
CA ASN A 462 -8.76 7.21 19.02
C ASN A 462 -8.46 8.44 18.11
N PHE A 463 -9.33 8.72 17.15
CA PHE A 463 -9.21 9.91 16.32
C PHE A 463 -9.68 11.15 17.08
N SER A 464 -9.05 12.30 16.77
CA SER A 464 -9.36 13.57 17.39
C SER A 464 -10.86 13.88 17.34
N SER A 465 -11.42 14.29 18.46
CA SER A 465 -12.82 14.74 18.52
C SER A 465 -12.98 16.10 17.81
N ASP A 466 -14.22 16.46 17.53
CA ASP A 466 -14.53 17.74 16.88
C ASP A 466 -14.07 18.91 17.75
N SER A 467 -14.19 18.81 19.09
CA SER A 467 -13.70 19.81 20.04
C SER A 467 -12.18 19.91 20.03
N ASP A 468 -11.45 18.78 19.86
CA ASP A 468 -9.99 18.80 19.78
C ASP A 468 -9.52 19.50 18.50
N ILE A 469 -10.18 19.25 17.36
CA ILE A 469 -9.86 19.88 16.08
C ILE A 469 -10.15 21.38 16.15
N LEU A 470 -11.28 21.79 16.73
CA LEU A 470 -11.62 23.20 16.94
C LEU A 470 -10.63 23.90 17.88
N ALA A 471 -10.19 23.23 18.95
CA ALA A 471 -9.16 23.76 19.85
C ALA A 471 -7.79 23.90 19.17
N MET A 472 -7.51 23.09 18.15
CA MET A 472 -6.32 23.20 17.31
C MET A 472 -6.40 24.34 16.30
N LYS A 473 -7.60 24.83 15.95
CA LYS A 473 -7.82 25.81 14.88
C LYS A 473 -6.95 27.05 15.07
N ASP A 474 -6.92 27.64 16.25
CA ASP A 474 -6.13 28.83 16.55
C ASP A 474 -4.62 28.59 16.39
N LYS A 475 -4.16 27.37 16.67
CA LYS A 475 -2.77 26.96 16.45
C LYS A 475 -2.49 26.69 14.97
N LEU A 476 -3.44 26.13 14.26
CA LEU A 476 -3.35 25.84 12.83
C LEU A 476 -3.42 27.13 12.00
N ASP A 477 -4.22 28.11 12.40
CA ASP A 477 -4.26 29.44 11.80
C ASP A 477 -2.93 30.22 11.97
N GLN A 478 -2.16 29.93 13.04
CA GLN A 478 -0.82 30.48 13.25
C GLN A 478 0.26 29.77 12.44
N VAL A 479 0.03 28.50 12.08
CA VAL A 479 0.90 27.73 11.19
C VAL A 479 0.39 27.99 9.77
N LYS A 480 1.08 28.82 9.00
CA LYS A 480 0.80 29.05 7.58
C LYS A 480 1.07 27.77 6.76
N SER A 481 0.29 26.73 7.01
CA SER A 481 0.31 25.53 6.19
C SER A 481 -0.63 25.75 5.00
N GLU A 482 -0.03 25.97 3.88
CA GLU A 482 -0.71 26.32 2.64
C GLU A 482 -1.61 25.22 2.09
N ASN A 483 -1.42 23.97 2.55
CA ASN A 483 -2.16 22.80 2.06
C ASN A 483 -3.18 22.24 3.06
N LEU A 484 -3.27 22.80 4.26
CA LEU A 484 -4.21 22.32 5.27
C LEU A 484 -5.59 22.96 5.09
N ASP A 485 -6.59 22.14 4.80
CA ASP A 485 -7.99 22.52 4.84
C ASP A 485 -8.66 21.92 6.07
N LEU A 486 -9.19 22.80 6.93
CA LEU A 486 -9.78 22.39 8.21
C LEU A 486 -11.09 21.59 8.03
N ASP A 487 -11.90 21.92 7.01
CA ASP A 487 -13.12 21.17 6.73
C ASP A 487 -12.79 19.74 6.29
N THR A 488 -11.81 19.60 5.41
CA THR A 488 -11.31 18.28 4.98
C THR A 488 -10.80 17.47 6.17
N LEU A 489 -9.98 18.08 7.04
CA LEU A 489 -9.46 17.41 8.24
C LEU A 489 -10.58 17.00 9.20
N TYR A 490 -11.55 17.88 9.42
CA TYR A 490 -12.73 17.59 10.23
C TYR A 490 -13.51 16.39 9.68
N LYS A 491 -13.85 16.42 8.39
CA LYS A 491 -14.57 15.34 7.72
C LYS A 491 -13.79 14.04 7.67
N TYR A 492 -12.47 14.11 7.52
CA TYR A 492 -11.59 12.93 7.63
C TYR A 492 -11.70 12.26 9.00
N ASN A 493 -11.51 13.03 10.09
CA ASN A 493 -11.61 12.48 11.45
C ASN A 493 -13.01 11.96 11.76
N GLN A 494 -14.06 12.66 11.29
CA GLN A 494 -15.45 12.22 11.45
C GLN A 494 -15.66 10.85 10.79
N ARG A 495 -15.33 10.69 9.49
CA ARG A 495 -15.52 9.41 8.79
C ARG A 495 -14.70 8.26 9.39
N MET A 496 -13.53 8.58 9.95
CA MET A 496 -12.68 7.56 10.59
C MET A 496 -13.24 7.11 11.95
N ARG A 497 -13.98 7.97 12.67
CA ARG A 497 -14.68 7.60 13.90
C ARG A 497 -15.99 6.86 13.61
N ASP A 498 -16.78 7.37 12.67
CA ASP A 498 -18.13 6.88 12.41
C ASP A 498 -18.09 5.51 11.69
N GLY A 499 -17.17 5.33 10.76
CA GLY A 499 -16.96 4.06 10.04
C GLY A 499 -18.19 3.60 9.23
N ASP A 500 -19.10 4.53 8.88
CA ASP A 500 -20.44 4.26 8.38
C ASP A 500 -20.52 4.19 6.84
N ILE A 501 -19.38 4.40 6.14
CA ILE A 501 -19.35 4.37 4.68
C ILE A 501 -19.41 2.94 4.17
N GLY A 502 -20.41 2.66 3.34
CA GLY A 502 -20.58 1.35 2.68
C GLY A 502 -19.46 1.10 1.65
N PHE A 503 -19.07 -0.17 1.50
CA PHE A 503 -18.06 -0.60 0.53
C PHE A 503 -18.38 -0.12 -0.90
N ILE A 504 -19.57 -0.43 -1.38
CA ILE A 504 -20.03 -0.05 -2.74
C ILE A 504 -20.16 1.47 -2.87
N GLN A 505 -20.60 2.16 -1.82
CA GLN A 505 -20.68 3.62 -1.80
C GLN A 505 -19.28 4.25 -1.91
N ALA A 506 -18.29 3.72 -1.22
CA ALA A 506 -16.91 4.22 -1.30
C ALA A 506 -16.26 4.01 -2.69
N VAL A 507 -16.76 3.04 -3.47
CA VAL A 507 -16.33 2.80 -4.85
C VAL A 507 -17.05 3.73 -5.83
N ASN A 508 -18.38 3.82 -5.75
CA ASN A 508 -19.20 4.47 -6.79
C ASN A 508 -19.59 5.91 -6.45
N GLY A 509 -19.59 6.31 -5.14
CA GLY A 509 -20.14 7.58 -4.69
C GLY A 509 -21.70 7.61 -4.71
N PRO A 510 -22.30 8.76 -4.40
CA PRO A 510 -21.66 9.83 -3.62
C PRO A 510 -21.45 9.45 -2.14
N THR A 511 -20.54 10.12 -1.46
CA THR A 511 -20.37 9.99 -0.01
C THR A 511 -20.86 11.27 0.70
N HIS A 512 -21.20 11.19 1.97
CA HIS A 512 -21.55 12.36 2.78
C HIS A 512 -20.32 13.05 3.43
N TYR A 513 -19.11 12.64 3.02
CA TYR A 513 -17.84 13.22 3.45
C TYR A 513 -17.04 13.78 2.26
N GLU A 514 -17.71 14.37 1.28
CA GLU A 514 -17.15 14.78 -0.03
C GLU A 514 -15.87 15.62 0.05
N SER A 515 -15.70 16.44 1.10
CA SER A 515 -14.45 17.21 1.28
C SER A 515 -13.24 16.34 1.62
N SER A 516 -13.43 15.11 2.16
CA SER A 516 -12.36 14.18 2.52
C SER A 516 -12.40 12.85 1.77
N LEU A 517 -13.55 12.49 1.19
CA LEU A 517 -13.73 11.24 0.45
C LEU A 517 -14.81 11.40 -0.62
N VAL A 518 -14.45 11.17 -1.86
CA VAL A 518 -15.39 10.95 -2.98
C VAL A 518 -15.32 9.51 -3.46
N GLY A 519 -16.31 9.05 -4.22
CA GLY A 519 -16.29 7.70 -4.78
C GLY A 519 -15.05 7.47 -5.65
N LEU A 520 -14.44 6.28 -5.57
CA LEU A 520 -13.24 5.96 -6.34
C LEU A 520 -13.45 6.18 -7.84
N LYS A 521 -14.54 5.66 -8.41
CA LYS A 521 -14.87 5.83 -9.83
C LYS A 521 -15.22 7.27 -10.17
N GLU A 522 -15.90 7.96 -9.26
CA GLU A 522 -16.25 9.37 -9.41
C GLU A 522 -14.99 10.24 -9.50
N PHE A 523 -14.03 10.05 -8.59
CA PHE A 523 -12.75 10.75 -8.65
C PHE A 523 -12.02 10.51 -9.98
N ILE A 524 -11.88 9.26 -10.41
CA ILE A 524 -11.18 8.93 -11.66
C ILE A 524 -11.82 9.65 -12.84
N LYS A 525 -13.16 9.66 -12.92
CA LYS A 525 -13.89 10.36 -13.97
C LYS A 525 -13.65 11.87 -13.95
N ILE A 526 -13.75 12.49 -12.77
CA ILE A 526 -13.56 13.95 -12.58
C ILE A 526 -12.11 14.32 -12.93
N LYS A 527 -11.14 13.59 -12.39
CA LYS A 527 -9.72 13.85 -12.60
C LYS A 527 -9.35 13.74 -14.07
N HIS A 528 -9.77 12.66 -14.72
CA HIS A 528 -9.55 12.45 -16.15
C HIS A 528 -10.07 13.64 -16.97
N GLN A 529 -11.33 14.00 -16.78
CA GLN A 529 -11.96 15.08 -17.53
C GLN A 529 -11.28 16.44 -17.28
N ASN A 530 -10.95 16.74 -16.02
CA ASN A 530 -10.29 18.00 -15.68
C ASN A 530 -8.91 18.14 -16.33
N VAL A 531 -8.16 17.04 -16.45
CA VAL A 531 -6.87 17.02 -17.16
C VAL A 531 -7.09 17.25 -18.66
N VAL A 532 -8.04 16.55 -19.28
CA VAL A 532 -8.39 16.73 -20.70
C VAL A 532 -8.78 18.19 -20.98
N ASP A 533 -9.66 18.78 -20.18
CA ASP A 533 -10.13 20.15 -20.34
C ASP A 533 -8.99 21.17 -20.18
N HIS A 534 -8.11 20.96 -19.20
CA HIS A 534 -6.97 21.85 -18.98
C HIS A 534 -6.02 21.89 -20.18
N TYR A 535 -5.64 20.73 -20.72
CA TYR A 535 -4.69 20.67 -21.83
C TYR A 535 -5.35 21.05 -23.18
N SER A 536 -6.63 20.75 -23.38
CA SER A 536 -7.37 21.19 -24.58
C SER A 536 -7.51 22.72 -24.64
N SER A 537 -7.62 23.39 -23.50
CA SER A 537 -7.71 24.86 -23.46
C SER A 537 -6.39 25.59 -23.76
N LYS A 538 -5.26 24.86 -23.79
CA LYS A 538 -3.92 25.40 -24.09
C LYS A 538 -3.52 25.25 -25.56
N GLN A 539 -4.26 24.43 -26.31
CA GLN A 539 -4.08 24.23 -27.77
C GLN A 539 -4.84 25.30 -28.55
#